data_4051f61c1e83105c9f44762299eac981
#
_entry.id   4051f61c1e83105c9f44762299eac981
#
_cell.length_a   1.000
_cell.length_b   1.000
_cell.length_c   1.000
_cell.angle_alpha   90.00
_cell.angle_beta   90.00
_cell.angle_gamma   90.00
#
_symmetry.space_group_name_H-M   'P 1'
#
loop_
_entity.id
_entity.type
_entity.pdbx_description
1 polymer ?
#
loop_
_entity_poly.entity_id
_entity_poly.type
_entity_poly.pdbx_seq_one_letter_code
_entity_poly.pdbx_strand_id
1 'polypeptide(L)'
;EYGEQRHFFGGRMYAVYLRCPEFYQVVGKQPAWMNWTFNDDRRALMAAVDGKGEFAFHTQLRSDEDEATITDERAADLFREACGVNIDCEVLSHMGWTAGHSLVANHFISDRVIIGGDAAHLFTPAGGLGYNTAVEDAVNLGWKLAAVLKGQGGRGLIESYEFERRKVALRNTSYARGFA
;
A
#
# COMPACT_ATOMS: atom_id res chain seq x y z
N GLU A 1 -4.02 -17.90 12.11
CA GLU A 1 -5.42 -17.45 12.10
C GLU A 1 -5.50 -15.96 12.42
N TYR A 2 -6.46 -15.25 11.84
CA TYR A 2 -6.63 -13.79 12.01
C TYR A 2 -7.87 -13.42 12.85
N GLY A 3 -8.74 -14.37 13.13
CA GLY A 3 -9.91 -14.21 13.99
C GLY A 3 -10.73 -12.94 13.71
N GLU A 4 -11.11 -12.24 14.76
CA GLU A 4 -11.91 -11.01 14.70
C GLU A 4 -11.14 -9.79 14.16
N GLN A 5 -9.81 -9.89 14.03
CA GLN A 5 -8.97 -8.80 13.52
C GLN A 5 -8.87 -8.79 11.98
N ARG A 6 -9.85 -9.40 11.31
CA ARG A 6 -9.95 -9.43 9.85
C ARG A 6 -10.97 -8.41 9.38
N HIS A 7 -10.52 -7.38 8.69
CA HIS A 7 -11.38 -6.39 8.05
C HIS A 7 -11.04 -6.30 6.55
N PHE A 8 -12.06 -6.18 5.72
CA PHE A 8 -11.91 -6.03 4.28
C PHE A 8 -12.44 -4.66 3.84
N PHE A 9 -11.61 -3.88 3.19
CA PHE A 9 -11.92 -2.55 2.67
C PHE A 9 -12.08 -2.60 1.15
N GLY A 10 -12.91 -3.48 0.64
CA GLY A 10 -13.03 -3.77 -0.77
C GLY A 10 -13.28 -2.57 -1.67
N GLY A 11 -12.24 -2.10 -2.34
CA GLY A 11 -12.33 -1.23 -3.49
C GLY A 11 -11.53 -1.85 -4.62
N ARG A 12 -12.12 -1.95 -5.84
CA ARG A 12 -11.37 -2.33 -7.04
C ARG A 12 -10.55 -1.13 -7.47
N MET A 13 -9.27 -1.16 -7.15
CA MET A 13 -8.31 -0.15 -7.57
C MET A 13 -7.67 -0.56 -8.89
N TYR A 14 -7.32 0.43 -9.69
CA TYR A 14 -6.59 0.23 -10.94
C TYR A 14 -5.34 1.07 -10.95
N ALA A 15 -4.22 0.43 -11.22
CA ALA A 15 -2.91 1.06 -11.32
C ALA A 15 -2.51 1.12 -12.78
N VAL A 16 -2.02 2.27 -13.22
CA VAL A 16 -1.45 2.49 -14.55
C VAL A 16 -0.07 3.11 -14.36
N TYR A 17 0.95 2.43 -14.85
CA TYR A 17 2.28 3.01 -14.97
C TYR A 17 2.40 3.63 -16.35
N LEU A 18 2.61 4.92 -16.41
CA LEU A 18 2.57 5.68 -17.65
C LEU A 18 3.71 6.70 -17.74
N ARG A 19 4.01 7.09 -18.97
CA ARG A 19 4.94 8.17 -19.29
C ARG A 19 4.19 9.33 -19.92
N CYS A 20 4.31 10.51 -19.33
CA CYS A 20 3.68 11.76 -19.76
C CYS A 20 4.59 12.95 -19.41
N PRO A 21 5.67 13.20 -20.18
CA PRO A 21 6.67 14.22 -19.81
C PRO A 21 6.10 15.65 -19.81
N GLU A 22 5.04 15.91 -20.58
CA GLU A 22 4.42 17.23 -20.68
C GLU A 22 3.34 17.49 -19.61
N PHE A 23 3.09 16.52 -18.72
CA PHE A 23 2.00 16.58 -17.74
C PHE A 23 1.93 17.92 -17.00
N TYR A 24 2.99 18.32 -16.33
CA TYR A 24 2.98 19.54 -15.53
C TYR A 24 2.84 20.82 -16.35
N GLN A 25 3.37 20.80 -17.59
CA GLN A 25 3.23 21.92 -18.52
C GLN A 25 1.77 22.09 -18.94
N VAL A 26 1.10 20.98 -19.31
CA VAL A 26 -0.29 21.01 -19.79
C VAL A 26 -1.27 21.34 -18.66
N VAL A 27 -1.09 20.79 -17.48
CA VAL A 27 -1.98 21.08 -16.33
C VAL A 27 -1.65 22.41 -15.65
N GLY A 28 -0.54 23.06 -16.01
CA GLY A 28 -0.15 24.39 -15.46
C GLY A 28 0.18 24.34 -13.97
N LYS A 29 0.77 23.25 -13.49
CA LYS A 29 1.13 23.05 -12.08
C LYS A 29 2.63 22.85 -11.90
N GLN A 30 3.11 23.16 -10.70
CA GLN A 30 4.49 22.86 -10.32
C GLN A 30 4.66 21.34 -10.11
N PRO A 31 5.83 20.76 -10.48
CA PRO A 31 6.13 19.38 -10.19
C PRO A 31 5.99 19.03 -8.71
N ALA A 32 5.36 17.89 -8.43
CA ALA A 32 5.17 17.37 -7.09
C ALA A 32 5.37 15.87 -7.09
N TRP A 33 5.86 15.32 -5.99
CA TRP A 33 5.97 13.86 -5.84
C TRP A 33 4.60 13.19 -5.89
N MET A 34 3.61 13.77 -5.20
CA MET A 34 2.26 13.22 -5.12
C MET A 34 1.26 14.23 -5.70
N ASN A 35 0.45 13.76 -6.63
CA ASN A 35 -0.59 14.54 -7.27
C ASN A 35 -1.95 13.89 -6.99
N TRP A 36 -2.90 14.68 -6.53
CA TRP A 36 -4.27 14.23 -6.29
C TRP A 36 -5.20 14.96 -7.24
N THR A 37 -6.09 14.20 -7.87
CA THR A 37 -7.12 14.75 -8.75
C THR A 37 -8.51 14.42 -8.21
N PHE A 38 -9.37 15.43 -8.22
CA PHE A 38 -10.76 15.31 -7.81
C PHE A 38 -11.60 16.13 -8.80
N ASN A 39 -12.41 15.45 -9.58
CA ASN A 39 -13.40 16.06 -10.45
C ASN A 39 -14.66 15.21 -10.47
N ASP A 40 -15.68 15.62 -11.23
CA ASP A 40 -16.96 14.91 -11.32
C ASP A 40 -16.83 13.56 -12.03
N ASP A 41 -15.81 13.41 -12.86
CA ASP A 41 -15.61 12.19 -13.64
C ASP A 41 -14.83 11.14 -12.85
N ARG A 42 -13.73 11.54 -12.19
CA ARG A 42 -12.84 10.55 -11.58
C ARG A 42 -11.98 11.13 -10.45
N ARG A 43 -11.87 10.38 -9.37
CA ARG A 43 -10.88 10.63 -8.33
C ARG A 43 -9.66 9.75 -8.57
N ALA A 44 -8.47 10.34 -8.48
CA ALA A 44 -7.24 9.61 -8.64
C ALA A 44 -6.09 10.18 -7.81
N LEU A 45 -5.08 9.37 -7.68
CA LEU A 45 -3.81 9.67 -7.03
C LEU A 45 -2.70 9.29 -8.02
N MET A 46 -1.69 10.12 -8.15
CA MET A 46 -0.56 9.87 -9.03
C MET A 46 0.75 10.23 -8.34
N ALA A 47 1.69 9.29 -8.30
CA ALA A 47 3.03 9.49 -7.78
C ALA A 47 4.04 9.65 -8.93
N ALA A 48 4.88 10.69 -8.88
CA ALA A 48 6.00 10.82 -9.78
C ALA A 48 7.08 9.80 -9.43
N VAL A 49 7.52 9.01 -10.42
CA VAL A 49 8.47 7.90 -10.20
C VAL A 49 9.90 8.32 -10.45
N ASP A 50 10.16 8.93 -11.61
CA ASP A 50 11.51 9.27 -12.07
C ASP A 50 11.83 10.77 -12.05
N GLY A 51 10.84 11.61 -11.74
CA GLY A 51 10.95 13.07 -11.80
C GLY A 51 11.11 13.65 -13.22
N LYS A 52 10.94 12.83 -14.27
CA LYS A 52 11.11 13.22 -15.68
C LYS A 52 9.85 13.02 -16.52
N GLY A 53 8.81 12.46 -15.94
CA GLY A 53 7.55 12.26 -16.63
C GLY A 53 6.99 10.84 -16.54
N GLU A 54 7.56 9.97 -15.74
CA GLU A 54 6.96 8.67 -15.44
C GLU A 54 6.16 8.75 -14.14
N PHE A 55 4.97 8.16 -14.16
CA PHE A 55 4.00 8.24 -13.07
C PHE A 55 3.36 6.88 -12.78
N ALA A 56 3.16 6.61 -11.51
CA ALA A 56 2.27 5.57 -11.03
C ALA A 56 0.91 6.20 -10.71
N PHE A 57 -0.03 6.01 -11.62
CA PHE A 57 -1.39 6.52 -11.51
C PHE A 57 -2.30 5.45 -10.91
N HIS A 58 -3.15 5.85 -9.97
CA HIS A 58 -4.10 4.97 -9.30
C HIS A 58 -5.48 5.61 -9.27
N THR A 59 -6.47 4.84 -9.69
CA THR A 59 -7.88 5.23 -9.61
C THR A 59 -8.75 4.07 -9.15
N GLN A 60 -9.96 4.34 -8.73
CA GLN A 60 -10.94 3.31 -8.42
C GLN A 60 -11.76 2.98 -9.67
N LEU A 61 -11.93 1.70 -9.97
CA LEU A 61 -12.84 1.27 -11.02
C LEU A 61 -14.29 1.44 -10.56
N ARG A 62 -15.13 1.93 -11.45
CA ARG A 62 -16.58 2.01 -11.27
C ARG A 62 -17.20 0.61 -11.36
N SER A 63 -18.45 0.50 -10.97
CA SER A 63 -19.18 -0.79 -10.97
C SER A 63 -19.41 -1.36 -12.37
N ASP A 64 -19.48 -0.48 -13.36
CA ASP A 64 -19.68 -0.78 -14.78
C ASP A 64 -18.37 -0.99 -15.56
N GLU A 65 -17.21 -0.76 -14.95
CA GLU A 65 -15.90 -0.98 -15.56
C GLU A 65 -15.39 -2.39 -15.24
N ASP A 66 -15.09 -3.16 -16.29
CA ASP A 66 -14.53 -4.51 -16.17
C ASP A 66 -13.02 -4.48 -16.42
N GLU A 67 -12.25 -4.80 -15.38
CA GLU A 67 -10.79 -4.86 -15.42
C GLU A 67 -10.26 -5.72 -16.59
N ALA A 68 -10.93 -6.84 -16.89
CA ALA A 68 -10.50 -7.77 -17.92
C ALA A 68 -10.59 -7.19 -19.35
N THR A 69 -11.36 -6.12 -19.54
CA THR A 69 -11.58 -5.48 -20.85
C THR A 69 -10.78 -4.19 -21.04
N ILE A 70 -10.06 -3.73 -20.01
CA ILE A 70 -9.29 -2.49 -20.11
C ILE A 70 -8.06 -2.72 -20.96
N THR A 71 -8.00 -2.01 -22.08
CA THR A 71 -6.85 -1.93 -23.00
C THR A 71 -5.92 -0.78 -22.60
N ASP A 72 -4.72 -0.70 -23.20
CA ASP A 72 -3.80 0.43 -23.00
C ASP A 72 -4.47 1.77 -23.29
N GLU A 73 -5.28 1.86 -24.37
CA GLU A 73 -6.00 3.09 -24.72
C GLU A 73 -7.04 3.44 -23.64
N ARG A 74 -7.80 2.45 -23.16
CA ARG A 74 -8.73 2.71 -22.07
C ARG A 74 -8.01 3.11 -20.76
N ALA A 75 -6.85 2.54 -20.48
CA ALA A 75 -6.02 2.92 -19.34
C ALA A 75 -5.53 4.38 -19.47
N ALA A 76 -5.15 4.81 -20.68
CA ALA A 76 -4.81 6.20 -20.97
C ALA A 76 -6.02 7.13 -20.78
N ASP A 77 -7.21 6.69 -21.18
CA ASP A 77 -8.44 7.48 -21.00
C ASP A 77 -8.81 7.65 -19.52
N LEU A 78 -8.62 6.63 -18.69
CA LEU A 78 -8.78 6.76 -17.23
C LEU A 78 -7.90 7.87 -16.63
N PHE A 79 -6.69 7.99 -17.15
CA PHE A 79 -5.77 9.05 -16.76
C PHE A 79 -6.25 10.43 -17.26
N ARG A 80 -6.66 10.55 -18.53
CA ARG A 80 -7.21 11.79 -19.11
C ARG A 80 -8.47 12.27 -18.39
N GLU A 81 -9.39 11.34 -18.10
CA GLU A 81 -10.61 11.63 -17.30
C GLU A 81 -10.24 12.23 -15.93
N ALA A 82 -9.30 11.61 -15.23
CA ALA A 82 -8.88 12.09 -13.91
C ALA A 82 -8.18 13.45 -13.97
N CYS A 83 -7.40 13.70 -15.02
CA CYS A 83 -6.71 14.97 -15.19
C CYS A 83 -7.63 16.10 -15.71
N GLY A 84 -8.76 15.74 -16.31
CA GLY A 84 -9.71 16.70 -16.92
C GLY A 84 -9.14 17.38 -18.18
N VAL A 85 -8.11 16.80 -18.79
CA VAL A 85 -7.44 17.34 -19.98
C VAL A 85 -7.10 16.20 -20.95
N ASN A 86 -7.21 16.48 -22.24
CA ASN A 86 -6.71 15.58 -23.27
C ASN A 86 -5.21 15.79 -23.43
N ILE A 87 -4.44 14.80 -22.99
CA ILE A 87 -2.98 14.82 -22.98
C ILE A 87 -2.43 13.52 -23.54
N ASP A 88 -1.34 13.61 -24.30
CA ASP A 88 -0.65 12.44 -24.82
C ASP A 88 0.15 11.76 -23.70
N CYS A 89 -0.04 10.45 -23.58
CA CYS A 89 0.70 9.61 -22.66
C CYS A 89 0.92 8.22 -23.24
N GLU A 90 2.02 7.61 -22.85
CA GLU A 90 2.36 6.22 -23.18
C GLU A 90 2.06 5.35 -21.95
N VAL A 91 1.19 4.36 -22.11
CA VAL A 91 0.95 3.36 -21.06
C VAL A 91 2.06 2.32 -21.12
N LEU A 92 2.79 2.17 -20.01
CA LEU A 92 3.90 1.23 -19.89
C LEU A 92 3.44 -0.11 -19.32
N SER A 93 2.49 -0.07 -18.39
CA SER A 93 1.79 -1.25 -17.85
C SER A 93 0.55 -0.81 -17.09
N HIS A 94 -0.41 -1.71 -16.95
CA HIS A 94 -1.57 -1.49 -16.10
C HIS A 94 -2.08 -2.79 -15.48
N MET A 95 -2.72 -2.69 -14.32
CA MET A 95 -3.29 -3.83 -13.61
C MET A 95 -4.30 -3.40 -12.56
N GLY A 96 -5.30 -4.24 -12.35
CA GLY A 96 -6.17 -4.10 -11.20
C GLY A 96 -5.52 -4.63 -9.92
N TRP A 97 -5.91 -4.04 -8.81
CA TRP A 97 -5.58 -4.57 -7.49
C TRP A 97 -6.70 -4.24 -6.50
N THR A 98 -6.85 -5.08 -5.52
CA THR A 98 -7.86 -4.85 -4.49
C THR A 98 -7.20 -4.22 -3.27
N ALA A 99 -7.67 -3.03 -2.88
CA ALA A 99 -7.28 -2.39 -1.64
C ALA A 99 -7.70 -3.30 -0.49
N GLY A 100 -6.71 -4.01 0.05
CA GLY A 100 -6.87 -5.27 0.67
C GLY A 100 -7.49 -5.37 2.06
N HIS A 101 -7.05 -6.41 2.70
CA HIS A 101 -7.42 -6.73 4.05
C HIS A 101 -6.62 -5.90 5.05
N SER A 102 -7.26 -5.50 6.15
CA SER A 102 -6.57 -5.15 7.38
C SER A 102 -6.60 -6.40 8.26
N LEU A 103 -5.45 -6.99 8.48
CA LEU A 103 -5.31 -8.27 9.20
C LEU A 103 -4.27 -8.14 10.30
N VAL A 104 -4.51 -8.79 11.45
CA VAL A 104 -3.49 -9.02 12.46
C VAL A 104 -3.57 -10.47 12.90
N ALA A 105 -2.47 -11.19 12.82
CA ALA A 105 -2.40 -12.58 13.23
C ALA A 105 -2.69 -12.72 14.74
N ASN A 106 -3.35 -13.81 15.12
CA ASN A 106 -3.64 -14.10 16.53
C ASN A 106 -2.37 -14.32 17.34
N HIS A 107 -1.38 -14.96 16.71
CA HIS A 107 -0.07 -15.22 17.30
C HIS A 107 1.03 -14.89 16.28
N PHE A 108 2.13 -14.33 16.78
CA PHE A 108 3.32 -14.03 15.99
C PHE A 108 4.41 -15.09 16.18
N ILE A 109 4.23 -15.96 17.17
CA ILE A 109 5.15 -17.03 17.51
C ILE A 109 4.39 -18.36 17.62
N SER A 110 4.92 -19.38 16.99
CA SER A 110 4.48 -20.77 17.16
C SER A 110 5.70 -21.67 17.17
N ASP A 111 6.04 -22.21 18.33
CA ASP A 111 7.23 -23.03 18.60
C ASP A 111 8.53 -22.32 18.15
N ARG A 112 9.08 -22.70 17.00
CA ARG A 112 10.32 -22.13 16.42
C ARG A 112 10.05 -21.24 15.20
N VAL A 113 8.79 -21.07 14.83
CA VAL A 113 8.38 -20.19 13.72
C VAL A 113 7.96 -18.84 14.29
N ILE A 114 8.55 -17.79 13.78
CA ILE A 114 8.24 -16.40 14.14
C ILE A 114 7.90 -15.65 12.87
N ILE A 115 6.81 -14.90 12.89
CA ILE A 115 6.35 -14.09 11.76
C ILE A 115 6.43 -12.60 12.11
N GLY A 116 6.62 -11.76 11.09
CA GLY A 116 6.64 -10.30 11.21
C GLY A 116 6.28 -9.65 9.87
N GLY A 117 6.09 -8.35 9.85
CA GLY A 117 5.67 -7.61 8.67
C GLY A 117 4.35 -8.13 8.10
N ASP A 118 4.22 -8.20 6.79
CA ASP A 118 2.99 -8.61 6.09
C ASP A 118 2.54 -10.04 6.42
N ALA A 119 3.47 -10.91 6.86
CA ALA A 119 3.11 -12.25 7.35
C ALA A 119 2.36 -12.21 8.68
N ALA A 120 2.53 -11.17 9.49
CA ALA A 120 1.91 -11.01 10.79
C ALA A 120 0.73 -10.03 10.78
N HIS A 121 0.80 -9.01 9.93
CA HIS A 121 -0.22 -7.97 9.84
C HIS A 121 -0.26 -7.31 8.46
N LEU A 122 -1.46 -7.07 7.95
CA LEU A 122 -1.69 -6.32 6.73
C LEU A 122 -2.39 -5.00 7.04
N PHE A 123 -1.95 -3.95 6.37
CA PHE A 123 -2.51 -2.62 6.49
C PHE A 123 -3.21 -2.20 5.21
N THR A 124 -4.21 -1.34 5.35
CA THR A 124 -4.61 -0.50 4.22
C THR A 124 -3.42 0.38 3.85
N PRO A 125 -3.16 0.67 2.55
CA PRO A 125 -1.99 1.46 2.15
C PRO A 125 -2.04 2.90 2.65
N ALA A 126 -3.22 3.38 3.07
CA ALA A 126 -3.41 4.71 3.62
C ALA A 126 -2.54 4.93 4.88
N GLY A 127 -1.85 6.07 4.92
CA GLY A 127 -0.97 6.46 6.03
C GLY A 127 0.45 5.88 5.99
N GLY A 128 0.78 4.97 5.05
CA GLY A 128 2.16 4.46 4.86
C GLY A 128 2.73 3.70 6.07
N LEU A 129 1.88 3.08 6.89
CA LEU A 129 2.28 2.46 8.15
C LEU A 129 2.84 1.04 7.99
N GLY A 130 2.47 0.30 6.92
CA GLY A 130 2.82 -1.11 6.77
C GLY A 130 4.32 -1.34 6.76
N TYR A 131 5.02 -0.70 5.83
CA TYR A 131 6.49 -0.80 5.72
C TYR A 131 7.21 -0.42 7.01
N ASN A 132 6.84 0.73 7.60
CA ASN A 132 7.49 1.22 8.82
C ASN A 132 7.29 0.25 9.99
N THR A 133 6.09 -0.31 10.15
CA THR A 133 5.81 -1.32 11.19
C THR A 133 6.59 -2.60 10.95
N ALA A 134 6.73 -3.04 9.68
CA ALA A 134 7.54 -4.22 9.33
C ALA A 134 9.03 -4.03 9.66
N VAL A 135 9.59 -2.85 9.40
CA VAL A 135 10.97 -2.51 9.79
C VAL A 135 11.15 -2.56 11.31
N GLU A 136 10.20 -2.00 12.07
CA GLU A 136 10.22 -2.06 13.52
C GLU A 136 10.14 -3.50 14.06
N ASP A 137 9.34 -4.37 13.42
CA ASP A 137 9.29 -5.79 13.76
C ASP A 137 10.65 -6.46 13.57
N ALA A 138 11.27 -6.23 12.42
CA ALA A 138 12.58 -6.79 12.10
C ALA A 138 13.66 -6.32 13.09
N VAL A 139 13.67 -5.05 13.44
CA VAL A 139 14.59 -4.50 14.45
C VAL A 139 14.33 -5.11 15.82
N ASN A 140 13.07 -5.16 16.26
CA ASN A 140 12.70 -5.71 17.57
C ASN A 140 13.08 -7.19 17.70
N LEU A 141 12.79 -7.99 16.68
CA LEU A 141 13.11 -9.42 16.67
C LEU A 141 14.62 -9.67 16.55
N GLY A 142 15.29 -8.91 15.69
CA GLY A 142 16.69 -9.16 15.34
C GLY A 142 17.63 -9.12 16.53
N TRP A 143 17.56 -8.07 17.37
CA TRP A 143 18.41 -7.99 18.54
C TRP A 143 18.05 -9.03 19.61
N LYS A 144 16.77 -9.39 19.75
CA LYS A 144 16.31 -10.41 20.71
C LYS A 144 16.83 -11.79 20.33
N LEU A 145 16.74 -12.15 19.03
CA LEU A 145 17.34 -13.38 18.51
C LEU A 145 18.85 -13.41 18.72
N ALA A 146 19.54 -12.32 18.41
CA ALA A 146 20.97 -12.23 18.62
C ALA A 146 21.38 -12.41 20.09
N ALA A 147 20.63 -11.81 21.01
CA ALA A 147 20.88 -11.95 22.45
C ALA A 147 20.68 -13.40 22.92
N VAL A 148 19.60 -14.06 22.49
CA VAL A 148 19.34 -15.45 22.86
C VAL A 148 20.39 -16.40 22.29
N LEU A 149 20.77 -16.24 21.03
CA LEU A 149 21.80 -17.07 20.38
C LEU A 149 23.18 -16.90 21.02
N LYS A 150 23.47 -15.74 21.60
CA LYS A 150 24.70 -15.46 22.34
C LYS A 150 24.63 -15.87 23.83
N GLY A 151 23.53 -16.48 24.28
CA GLY A 151 23.33 -16.85 25.66
C GLY A 151 23.10 -15.67 26.62
N GLN A 152 22.78 -14.50 26.09
CA GLN A 152 22.54 -13.26 26.84
C GLN A 152 21.06 -13.03 27.16
N GLY A 153 20.18 -13.94 26.74
CA GLY A 153 18.74 -13.88 26.98
C GLY A 153 18.12 -15.27 26.92
N GLY A 154 16.98 -15.43 27.58
CA GLY A 154 16.19 -16.65 27.56
C GLY A 154 14.98 -16.57 26.61
N ARG A 155 14.20 -17.66 26.59
CA ARG A 155 13.00 -17.77 25.74
C ARG A 155 11.99 -16.62 25.94
N GLY A 156 11.84 -16.15 27.19
CA GLY A 156 10.96 -15.02 27.49
C GLY A 156 11.31 -13.72 26.75
N LEU A 157 12.60 -13.56 26.33
CA LEU A 157 12.99 -12.43 25.50
C LEU A 157 12.40 -12.54 24.07
N ILE A 158 12.32 -13.75 23.52
CA ILE A 158 11.64 -13.97 22.23
C ILE A 158 10.12 -13.81 22.38
N GLU A 159 9.54 -14.35 23.44
CA GLU A 159 8.10 -14.23 23.72
C GLU A 159 7.65 -12.76 23.86
N SER A 160 8.52 -11.90 24.40
CA SER A 160 8.24 -10.45 24.47
C SER A 160 8.08 -9.79 23.13
N TYR A 161 8.63 -10.34 22.03
CA TYR A 161 8.42 -9.86 20.67
C TYR A 161 6.93 -9.85 20.30
N GLU A 162 6.24 -10.98 20.46
CA GLU A 162 4.78 -11.05 20.16
C GLU A 162 4.02 -10.05 21.03
N PHE A 163 4.28 -10.00 22.33
CA PHE A 163 3.59 -9.12 23.25
C PHE A 163 3.73 -7.64 22.86
N GLU A 164 4.92 -7.22 22.48
CA GLU A 164 5.22 -5.84 22.10
C GLU A 164 4.67 -5.52 20.69
N ARG A 165 5.01 -6.36 19.71
CA ARG A 165 4.74 -6.03 18.31
C ARG A 165 3.28 -6.23 17.92
N ARG A 166 2.60 -7.22 18.50
CA ARG A 166 1.17 -7.41 18.24
C ARG A 166 0.33 -6.23 18.74
N LYS A 167 0.68 -5.62 19.87
CA LYS A 167 0.03 -4.38 20.35
C LYS A 167 0.19 -3.23 19.34
N VAL A 168 1.40 -3.06 18.82
CA VAL A 168 1.69 -2.04 17.80
C VAL A 168 0.91 -2.32 16.53
N ALA A 169 0.90 -3.57 16.04
CA ALA A 169 0.14 -3.98 14.87
C ALA A 169 -1.36 -3.65 15.02
N LEU A 170 -1.97 -4.01 16.14
CA LEU A 170 -3.39 -3.70 16.43
C LEU A 170 -3.67 -2.20 16.44
N ARG A 171 -2.81 -1.42 17.08
CA ARG A 171 -2.94 0.05 17.11
C ARG A 171 -2.83 0.64 15.73
N ASN A 172 -1.79 0.27 14.99
CA ASN A 172 -1.47 0.85 13.69
C ASN A 172 -2.48 0.43 12.62
N THR A 173 -2.96 -0.82 12.62
CA THR A 173 -4.04 -1.25 11.71
C THR A 173 -5.35 -0.53 12.01
N SER A 174 -5.70 -0.33 13.28
CA SER A 174 -6.86 0.46 13.67
C SER A 174 -6.75 1.92 13.20
N TYR A 175 -5.57 2.52 13.34
CA TYR A 175 -5.30 3.88 12.88
C TYR A 175 -5.37 4.00 11.36
N ALA A 176 -4.72 3.08 10.63
CA ALA A 176 -4.75 3.08 9.15
C ALA A 176 -6.17 2.96 8.59
N ARG A 177 -7.06 2.23 9.27
CA ARG A 177 -8.49 2.14 8.89
C ARG A 177 -9.22 3.47 8.93
N GLY A 178 -8.81 4.38 9.79
CA GLY A 178 -9.42 5.72 9.89
C GLY A 178 -9.17 6.63 8.68
N PHE A 179 -8.28 6.23 7.76
CA PHE A 179 -8.00 6.94 6.51
C PHE A 179 -8.67 6.31 5.29
N ALA A 180 -9.34 5.17 5.42
CA ALA A 180 -9.90 4.39 4.32
C ALA A 180 -11.38 4.74 4.04
#